data_1bb43c8f0ffa886a1edf7c934a394334
#
_entry.id   1bb43c8f0ffa886a1edf7c934a394334
#
_cell.length_a   1.000
_cell.length_b   1.000
_cell.length_c   1.000
_cell.angle_alpha   90.00
_cell.angle_beta   90.00
_cell.angle_gamma   90.00
#
_symmetry.space_group_name_H-M   'P 1'
#
loop_
_entity.id
_entity.type
_entity.pdbx_description
1 polymer ?
#
loop_
_entity_poly.entity_id
_entity_poly.type
_entity_poly.pdbx_seq_one_letter_code
_entity_poly.pdbx_strand_id
1 'polypeptide(L)'
;LLEMHIKGLLKWIKNIVSRSGYKRIVFLARDGWLIRKAYEIYQGYDAKLPDAVYLYTSRSAVLPEMIKNELDLLELPIDFFGYSPEKLAELLEFCMVLDVRNKLAGWCAQCGVSYTENFCSHEVFWKTARFLWEDCYDSFRHQQTLDVLREYFSQVREEDIFFDMG
;
A
#
# COMPACT_ATOMS: atom_id res chain seq x y z
N LEU A 1 -8.59 -12.24 27.38
CA LEU A 1 -7.29 -11.75 26.91
C LEU A 1 -7.43 -10.62 25.89
N LEU A 2 -8.20 -10.81 24.80
CA LEU A 2 -8.42 -9.82 23.74
C LEU A 2 -9.00 -8.50 24.27
N GLU A 3 -10.00 -8.57 25.16
CA GLU A 3 -10.63 -7.39 25.76
C GLU A 3 -9.63 -6.52 26.52
N MET A 4 -8.72 -7.12 27.25
CA MET A 4 -7.68 -6.37 27.98
C MET A 4 -6.72 -5.66 27.05
N HIS A 5 -6.34 -6.30 25.93
CA HIS A 5 -5.47 -5.69 24.91
C HIS A 5 -6.16 -4.50 24.24
N ILE A 6 -7.43 -4.66 23.83
CA ILE A 6 -8.20 -3.57 23.21
C ILE A 6 -8.37 -2.41 24.19
N LYS A 7 -8.72 -2.66 25.46
CA LYS A 7 -8.82 -1.59 26.48
C LYS A 7 -7.49 -0.88 26.71
N GLY A 8 -6.40 -1.63 26.77
CA GLY A 8 -5.05 -1.06 26.91
C GLY A 8 -4.68 -0.17 25.72
N LEU A 9 -4.95 -0.64 24.51
CA LEU A 9 -4.72 0.08 23.27
C LEU A 9 -5.55 1.37 23.19
N LEU A 10 -6.85 1.32 23.50
CA LEU A 10 -7.73 2.49 23.50
C LEU A 10 -7.29 3.53 24.51
N LYS A 11 -6.83 3.11 25.71
CA LYS A 11 -6.27 4.00 26.72
C LYS A 11 -4.98 4.67 26.22
N TRP A 12 -4.13 3.94 25.54
CA TRP A 12 -2.89 4.45 24.95
C TRP A 12 -3.23 5.46 23.82
N ILE A 13 -4.13 5.12 22.90
CA ILE A 13 -4.62 6.03 21.87
C ILE A 13 -5.15 7.33 22.48
N LYS A 14 -6.03 7.22 23.49
CA LYS A 14 -6.56 8.39 24.21
C LYS A 14 -5.44 9.27 24.76
N ASN A 15 -4.42 8.69 25.39
CA ASN A 15 -3.32 9.46 25.95
C ASN A 15 -2.54 10.24 24.87
N ILE A 16 -2.35 9.66 23.70
CA ILE A 16 -1.68 10.32 22.57
C ILE A 16 -2.53 11.45 22.03
N VAL A 17 -3.77 11.17 21.61
CA VAL A 17 -4.62 12.15 20.97
C VAL A 17 -4.99 13.30 21.89
N SER A 18 -5.15 13.06 23.19
CA SER A 18 -5.44 14.12 24.17
C SER A 18 -4.29 15.12 24.38
N ARG A 19 -3.06 14.75 24.01
CA ARG A 19 -1.86 15.60 24.17
C ARG A 19 -1.46 16.32 22.90
N SER A 20 -1.94 15.87 21.74
CA SER A 20 -1.42 16.28 20.45
C SER A 20 -2.26 17.35 19.75
N GLY A 21 -3.46 17.65 20.24
CA GLY A 21 -4.36 18.63 19.63
C GLY A 21 -4.99 18.18 18.28
N TYR A 22 -4.77 16.93 17.88
CA TYR A 22 -5.39 16.36 16.68
C TYR A 22 -6.91 16.31 16.80
N LYS A 23 -7.60 16.57 15.68
CA LYS A 23 -9.08 16.61 15.64
C LYS A 23 -9.69 15.33 15.10
N ARG A 24 -8.93 14.54 14.34
CA ARG A 24 -9.37 13.27 13.79
C ARG A 24 -8.29 12.21 13.93
N ILE A 25 -8.72 10.97 14.13
CA ILE A 25 -7.88 9.80 14.05
C ILE A 25 -8.28 8.95 12.84
N VAL A 26 -7.34 8.68 11.96
CA VAL A 26 -7.52 7.90 10.74
C VAL A 26 -7.01 6.49 10.98
N PHE A 27 -7.92 5.53 11.01
CA PHE A 27 -7.60 4.11 11.13
C PHE A 27 -7.39 3.52 9.74
N LEU A 28 -6.21 2.98 9.48
CA LEU A 28 -5.89 2.35 8.21
C LEU A 28 -6.42 0.92 8.13
N ALA A 29 -6.83 0.51 6.92
CA ALA A 29 -7.26 -0.86 6.66
C ALA A 29 -6.06 -1.82 6.89
N ARG A 30 -6.26 -3.01 7.26
CA ARG A 30 -7.39 -3.90 7.54
C ARG A 30 -7.69 -3.96 9.03
N ASP A 31 -6.62 -3.99 9.83
CA ASP A 31 -6.69 -4.18 11.28
C ASP A 31 -7.31 -2.96 11.98
N GLY A 32 -7.13 -1.77 11.40
CA GLY A 32 -7.74 -0.55 11.88
C GLY A 32 -9.28 -0.57 11.94
N TRP A 33 -9.96 -1.44 11.16
CA TRP A 33 -11.42 -1.52 11.20
C TRP A 33 -11.97 -1.94 12.58
N LEU A 34 -11.41 -3.01 13.14
CA LEU A 34 -11.83 -3.51 14.44
C LEU A 34 -11.55 -2.49 15.55
N ILE A 35 -10.35 -1.91 15.51
CA ILE A 35 -9.92 -0.92 16.51
C ILE A 35 -10.76 0.34 16.42
N ARG A 36 -11.05 0.81 15.20
CA ARG A 36 -11.99 1.92 14.98
C ARG A 36 -13.35 1.66 15.62
N LYS A 37 -13.94 0.47 15.40
CA LYS A 37 -15.22 0.11 16.01
C LYS A 37 -15.17 0.14 17.53
N ALA A 38 -14.11 -0.37 18.13
CA ALA A 38 -13.91 -0.29 19.57
C ALA A 38 -13.70 1.17 20.05
N TYR A 39 -13.00 1.98 19.25
CA TYR A 39 -12.77 3.40 19.54
C TYR A 39 -14.09 4.20 19.46
N GLU A 40 -14.93 3.99 18.46
CA GLU A 40 -16.25 4.64 18.31
C GLU A 40 -17.14 4.36 19.53
N ILE A 41 -17.14 3.12 20.03
CA ILE A 41 -17.86 2.76 21.27
C ILE A 41 -17.25 3.54 22.45
N TYR A 42 -15.93 3.61 22.56
CA TYR A 42 -15.26 4.31 23.65
C TYR A 42 -15.49 5.81 23.59
N GLN A 43 -15.50 6.41 22.39
CA GLN A 43 -15.81 7.82 22.14
C GLN A 43 -17.23 8.18 22.62
N GLY A 44 -18.17 7.25 22.52
CA GLY A 44 -19.53 7.44 23.07
C GLY A 44 -19.56 7.72 24.58
N TYR A 45 -18.51 7.37 25.32
CA TYR A 45 -18.35 7.67 26.74
C TYR A 45 -17.47 8.90 27.03
N ASP A 46 -16.77 9.43 26.01
CA ASP A 46 -15.85 10.58 26.16
C ASP A 46 -15.87 11.45 24.90
N ALA A 47 -16.80 12.39 24.85
CA ALA A 47 -17.00 13.31 23.73
C ALA A 47 -15.81 14.26 23.43
N LYS A 48 -14.74 14.22 24.24
CA LYS A 48 -13.50 14.98 23.98
C LYS A 48 -12.53 14.25 23.06
N LEU A 49 -12.81 12.98 22.75
CA LEU A 49 -11.96 12.23 21.84
C LEU A 49 -12.15 12.69 20.39
N PRO A 50 -11.08 12.74 19.58
CA PRO A 50 -11.15 13.07 18.17
C PRO A 50 -12.10 12.18 17.37
N ASP A 51 -12.62 12.69 16.27
CA ASP A 51 -13.45 11.90 15.35
C ASP A 51 -12.68 10.76 14.74
N ALA A 52 -13.34 9.60 14.58
CA ALA A 52 -12.76 8.41 13.98
C ALA A 52 -13.10 8.34 12.49
N VAL A 53 -12.09 8.27 11.66
CA VAL A 53 -12.22 8.04 10.21
C VAL A 53 -11.56 6.72 9.85
N TYR A 54 -12.13 6.00 8.90
CA TYR A 54 -11.52 4.79 8.35
C TYR A 54 -11.07 5.04 6.92
N LEU A 55 -9.80 4.81 6.67
CA LEU A 55 -9.24 4.92 5.34
C LEU A 55 -8.93 3.53 4.80
N TYR A 56 -9.67 3.14 3.75
CA TYR A 56 -9.44 1.87 3.08
C TYR A 56 -8.22 2.00 2.17
N THR A 57 -7.08 1.56 2.67
CA THR A 57 -5.81 1.58 1.93
C THR A 57 -5.02 0.31 2.20
N SER A 58 -4.07 0.02 1.33
CA SER A 58 -3.11 -1.08 1.48
C SER A 58 -1.72 -0.59 1.09
N ARG A 59 -0.68 -1.36 1.41
CA ARG A 59 0.70 -1.03 0.98
C ARG A 59 0.80 -0.91 -0.54
N SER A 60 0.11 -1.77 -1.28
CA SER A 60 0.06 -1.69 -2.75
C SER A 60 -0.66 -0.45 -3.28
N ALA A 61 -1.60 0.12 -2.53
CA ALA A 61 -2.31 1.32 -2.96
C ALA A 61 -1.42 2.58 -3.01
N VAL A 62 -0.31 2.61 -2.29
CA VAL A 62 0.63 3.74 -2.29
C VAL A 62 1.82 3.54 -3.24
N LEU A 63 1.97 2.35 -3.82
CA LEU A 63 3.06 2.07 -4.77
C LEU A 63 3.11 3.04 -5.95
N PRO A 64 1.98 3.49 -6.55
CA PRO A 64 2.04 4.45 -7.65
C PRO A 64 2.80 5.74 -7.31
N GLU A 65 2.67 6.26 -6.11
CA GLU A 65 3.42 7.45 -5.67
C GLU A 65 4.91 7.17 -5.38
N MET A 66 5.28 5.92 -5.15
CA MET A 66 6.66 5.52 -4.89
C MET A 66 7.46 5.31 -6.18
N ILE A 67 6.81 4.99 -7.30
CA ILE A 67 7.47 4.65 -8.56
C ILE A 67 7.53 5.88 -9.47
N LYS A 68 8.70 6.48 -9.60
CA LYS A 68 8.95 7.67 -10.44
C LYS A 68 9.97 7.40 -11.56
N ASN A 69 10.79 6.38 -11.38
CA ASN A 69 11.84 5.98 -12.31
C ASN A 69 12.17 4.48 -12.18
N GLU A 70 13.05 3.98 -13.06
CA GLU A 70 13.46 2.57 -13.06
C GLU A 70 14.03 2.09 -11.71
N LEU A 71 14.83 2.94 -11.05
CA LEU A 71 15.46 2.55 -9.78
C LEU A 71 14.44 2.28 -8.69
N ASP A 72 13.33 3.01 -8.68
CA ASP A 72 12.26 2.80 -7.68
C ASP A 72 11.64 1.40 -7.82
N LEU A 73 11.60 0.82 -9.03
CA LEU A 73 11.19 -0.57 -9.24
C LEU A 73 12.15 -1.58 -8.62
N LEU A 74 13.44 -1.26 -8.64
CA LEU A 74 14.49 -2.11 -8.07
C LEU A 74 14.52 -2.03 -6.54
N GLU A 75 14.06 -0.92 -5.98
CA GLU A 75 14.02 -0.63 -4.54
C GLU A 75 12.63 -0.87 -3.92
N LEU A 76 11.72 -1.53 -4.64
CA LEU A 76 10.39 -1.83 -4.10
C LEU A 76 10.51 -2.55 -2.75
N PRO A 77 9.70 -2.15 -1.74
CA PRO A 77 9.72 -2.75 -0.41
C PRO A 77 9.01 -4.11 -0.40
N ILE A 78 9.44 -5.02 -1.26
CA ILE A 78 8.91 -6.37 -1.41
C ILE A 78 10.00 -7.41 -1.18
N ASP A 79 9.63 -8.55 -0.61
CA ASP A 79 10.49 -9.73 -0.64
C ASP A 79 10.39 -10.37 -2.05
N PHE A 80 11.31 -10.01 -2.93
CA PHE A 80 11.27 -10.47 -4.32
C PHE A 80 11.36 -12.00 -4.46
N PHE A 81 11.93 -12.74 -3.50
CA PHE A 81 11.89 -14.21 -3.49
C PHE A 81 10.46 -14.77 -3.29
N GLY A 82 9.53 -13.98 -2.79
CA GLY A 82 8.12 -14.31 -2.72
C GLY A 82 7.33 -14.03 -3.99
N TYR A 83 7.97 -13.39 -4.99
CA TYR A 83 7.33 -12.98 -6.24
C TYR A 83 7.83 -13.80 -7.43
N SER A 84 6.96 -13.99 -8.41
CA SER A 84 7.28 -14.43 -9.77
C SER A 84 7.20 -13.25 -10.73
N PRO A 85 7.71 -13.35 -11.96
CA PRO A 85 7.45 -12.34 -12.99
C PRO A 85 5.96 -12.02 -13.18
N GLU A 86 5.10 -13.04 -13.15
CA GLU A 86 3.65 -12.89 -13.22
C GLU A 86 3.09 -12.01 -12.09
N LYS A 87 3.43 -12.33 -10.83
CA LYS A 87 2.98 -11.56 -9.67
C LYS A 87 3.54 -10.14 -9.65
N LEU A 88 4.76 -9.94 -10.16
CA LEU A 88 5.33 -8.61 -10.30
C LEU A 88 4.58 -7.78 -11.34
N ALA A 89 4.22 -8.37 -12.48
CA ALA A 89 3.39 -7.71 -13.47
C ALA A 89 1.99 -7.36 -12.94
N GLU A 90 1.40 -8.24 -12.13
CA GLU A 90 0.11 -7.96 -11.44
C GLU A 90 0.24 -6.79 -10.47
N LEU A 91 1.30 -6.77 -9.67
CA LEU A 91 1.55 -5.70 -8.71
C LEU A 91 1.70 -4.33 -9.38
N LEU A 92 2.30 -4.29 -10.58
CA LEU A 92 2.62 -3.07 -11.34
C LEU A 92 1.60 -2.75 -12.44
N GLU A 93 0.52 -3.52 -12.56
CA GLU A 93 -0.47 -3.38 -13.65
C GLU A 93 -1.03 -1.96 -13.80
N PHE A 94 -1.06 -1.19 -12.71
CA PHE A 94 -1.55 0.19 -12.68
C PHE A 94 -0.72 1.17 -13.53
N CYS A 95 0.55 0.86 -13.80
CA CYS A 95 1.45 1.70 -14.59
C CYS A 95 2.03 1.01 -15.82
N MET A 96 1.48 -0.13 -16.23
CA MET A 96 1.95 -0.89 -17.37
C MET A 96 0.95 -0.88 -18.53
N VAL A 97 1.42 -1.17 -19.73
CA VAL A 97 0.54 -1.39 -20.90
C VAL A 97 -0.44 -2.52 -20.65
N LEU A 98 -1.61 -2.48 -21.32
CA LEU A 98 -2.70 -3.44 -21.10
C LEU A 98 -2.30 -4.91 -21.34
N ASP A 99 -1.36 -5.16 -22.25
CA ASP A 99 -0.89 -6.49 -22.62
C ASP A 99 0.41 -6.90 -21.92
N VAL A 100 0.76 -6.24 -20.81
CA VAL A 100 2.00 -6.48 -20.05
C VAL A 100 2.25 -7.96 -19.75
N ARG A 101 1.21 -8.71 -19.39
CA ARG A 101 1.32 -10.13 -19.05
C ARG A 101 1.81 -10.95 -20.24
N ASN A 102 1.26 -10.72 -21.44
CA ASN A 102 1.67 -11.42 -22.67
C ASN A 102 3.10 -11.04 -23.08
N LYS A 103 3.43 -9.75 -23.04
CA LYS A 103 4.77 -9.26 -23.34
C LYS A 103 5.81 -9.87 -22.41
N LEU A 104 5.54 -9.84 -21.10
CA LEU A 104 6.46 -10.40 -20.10
C LEU A 104 6.59 -11.91 -20.21
N ALA A 105 5.50 -12.64 -20.45
CA ALA A 105 5.55 -14.08 -20.67
C ALA A 105 6.41 -14.44 -21.91
N GLY A 106 6.25 -13.67 -23.00
CA GLY A 106 7.08 -13.82 -24.21
C GLY A 106 8.56 -13.54 -23.95
N TRP A 107 8.88 -12.47 -23.22
CA TRP A 107 10.24 -12.14 -22.82
C TRP A 107 10.85 -13.22 -21.90
N CYS A 108 10.10 -13.70 -20.91
CA CYS A 108 10.55 -14.79 -20.03
C CYS A 108 10.91 -16.05 -20.82
N ALA A 109 10.06 -16.44 -21.79
CA ALA A 109 10.32 -17.59 -22.65
C ALA A 109 11.61 -17.43 -23.47
N GLN A 110 11.88 -16.23 -24.00
CA GLN A 110 13.10 -15.94 -24.75
C GLN A 110 14.35 -15.96 -23.89
N CYS A 111 14.25 -15.51 -22.63
CA CYS A 111 15.36 -15.44 -21.69
C CYS A 111 15.58 -16.74 -20.89
N GLY A 112 14.74 -17.75 -21.06
CA GLY A 112 14.79 -18.99 -20.27
C GLY A 112 14.41 -18.79 -18.80
N VAL A 113 13.61 -17.77 -18.50
CA VAL A 113 13.10 -17.45 -17.17
C VAL A 113 11.69 -18.02 -17.01
N SER A 114 11.41 -18.69 -15.89
CA SER A 114 10.04 -19.13 -15.60
C SER A 114 9.14 -17.92 -15.31
N TYR A 115 8.00 -17.85 -15.99
CA TYR A 115 7.02 -16.76 -15.80
C TYR A 115 6.28 -16.88 -14.46
N THR A 116 6.04 -18.11 -13.99
CA THR A 116 5.19 -18.42 -12.82
C THR A 116 5.97 -18.81 -11.56
N GLU A 117 7.24 -19.20 -11.70
CA GLU A 117 8.08 -19.55 -10.56
C GLU A 117 8.68 -18.30 -9.91
N ASN A 118 8.83 -18.34 -8.60
CA ASN A 118 9.41 -17.24 -7.86
C ASN A 118 10.86 -16.95 -8.30
N PHE A 119 11.26 -15.70 -8.22
CA PHE A 119 12.61 -15.29 -8.53
C PHE A 119 13.63 -16.07 -7.69
N CYS A 120 14.64 -16.61 -8.35
CA CYS A 120 15.73 -17.35 -7.70
C CYS A 120 16.98 -16.49 -7.45
N SER A 121 17.06 -15.31 -8.03
CA SER A 121 18.18 -14.38 -7.87
C SER A 121 17.79 -12.93 -8.09
N HIS A 122 18.54 -12.01 -7.47
CA HIS A 122 18.45 -10.57 -7.73
C HIS A 122 18.64 -10.21 -9.20
N GLU A 123 19.56 -10.91 -9.87
CA GLU A 123 19.87 -10.62 -11.27
C GLU A 123 18.65 -10.85 -12.17
N VAL A 124 17.93 -11.94 -11.98
CA VAL A 124 16.70 -12.23 -12.75
C VAL A 124 15.61 -11.23 -12.43
N PHE A 125 15.44 -10.87 -11.15
CA PHE A 125 14.49 -9.82 -10.72
C PHE A 125 14.80 -8.49 -11.40
N TRP A 126 16.07 -8.04 -11.36
CA TRP A 126 16.47 -6.77 -11.96
C TRP A 126 16.30 -6.74 -13.48
N LYS A 127 16.64 -7.82 -14.17
CA LYS A 127 16.39 -7.93 -15.63
C LYS A 127 14.89 -7.84 -15.93
N THR A 128 14.06 -8.48 -15.12
CA THR A 128 12.59 -8.43 -15.27
C THR A 128 12.05 -7.03 -15.01
N ALA A 129 12.48 -6.38 -13.93
CA ALA A 129 12.08 -5.02 -13.58
C ALA A 129 12.49 -4.00 -14.67
N ARG A 130 13.69 -4.14 -15.21
CA ARG A 130 14.17 -3.32 -16.32
C ARG A 130 13.33 -3.50 -17.58
N PHE A 131 13.06 -4.76 -17.98
CA PHE A 131 12.17 -5.04 -19.11
C PHE A 131 10.78 -4.41 -18.91
N LEU A 132 10.22 -4.52 -17.71
CA LEU A 132 8.93 -3.90 -17.39
C LEU A 132 8.99 -2.39 -17.55
N TRP A 133 10.07 -1.74 -17.12
CA TRP A 133 10.23 -0.30 -17.25
C TRP A 133 10.44 0.14 -18.71
N GLU A 134 11.36 -0.50 -19.43
CA GLU A 134 11.75 -0.08 -20.79
C GLU A 134 10.69 -0.41 -21.84
N ASP A 135 10.02 -1.58 -21.74
CA ASP A 135 9.14 -2.09 -22.79
C ASP A 135 7.65 -2.11 -22.44
N CYS A 136 7.31 -1.97 -21.15
CA CYS A 136 5.92 -2.11 -20.69
C CYS A 136 5.40 -0.90 -19.91
N TYR A 137 6.24 0.02 -19.46
CA TYR A 137 5.78 1.18 -18.70
C TYR A 137 4.90 2.12 -19.54
N ASP A 138 3.78 2.53 -18.96
CA ASP A 138 2.81 3.47 -19.57
C ASP A 138 2.62 4.66 -18.64
N SER A 139 3.30 5.76 -18.97
CA SER A 139 3.26 6.99 -18.18
C SER A 139 1.87 7.61 -18.08
N PHE A 140 1.03 7.45 -19.12
CA PHE A 140 -0.32 7.98 -19.12
C PHE A 140 -1.22 7.22 -18.14
N ARG A 141 -1.19 5.88 -18.15
CA ARG A 141 -1.91 5.05 -17.18
C ARG A 141 -1.43 5.31 -15.76
N HIS A 142 -0.12 5.46 -15.59
CA HIS A 142 0.46 5.79 -14.29
C HIS A 142 -0.09 7.11 -13.78
N GLN A 143 -0.09 8.16 -14.61
CA GLN A 143 -0.62 9.47 -14.23
C GLN A 143 -2.11 9.41 -13.89
N GLN A 144 -2.92 8.69 -14.67
CA GLN A 144 -4.34 8.49 -14.34
C GLN A 144 -4.52 7.83 -12.97
N THR A 145 -3.70 6.84 -12.65
CA THR A 145 -3.74 6.18 -11.32
C THR A 145 -3.36 7.15 -10.20
N LEU A 146 -2.33 7.96 -10.41
CA LEU A 146 -1.91 8.99 -9.45
C LEU A 146 -3.03 10.01 -9.19
N ASP A 147 -3.72 10.45 -10.23
CA ASP A 147 -4.81 11.42 -10.10
C ASP A 147 -5.98 10.85 -9.28
N VAL A 148 -6.37 9.60 -9.52
CA VAL A 148 -7.39 8.90 -8.73
C VAL A 148 -6.95 8.75 -7.26
N LEU A 149 -5.68 8.40 -7.02
CA LEU A 149 -5.16 8.27 -5.66
C LEU A 149 -5.15 9.61 -4.93
N ARG A 150 -4.72 10.69 -5.58
CA ARG A 150 -4.71 12.04 -5.00
C ARG A 150 -6.10 12.51 -4.66
N GLU A 151 -7.08 12.26 -5.53
CA GLU A 151 -8.49 12.54 -5.24
C GLU A 151 -8.96 11.73 -4.01
N TYR A 152 -8.67 10.43 -3.97
CA TYR A 152 -9.03 9.58 -2.83
C TYR A 152 -8.40 10.05 -1.52
N PHE A 153 -7.10 10.38 -1.53
CA PHE A 153 -6.38 10.85 -0.34
C PHE A 153 -6.65 12.33 0.00
N SER A 154 -7.33 13.09 -0.86
CA SER A 154 -7.70 14.48 -0.58
C SER A 154 -8.61 14.64 0.65
N GLN A 155 -9.27 13.56 1.08
CA GLN A 155 -10.02 13.51 2.34
C GLN A 155 -9.15 13.58 3.61
N VAL A 156 -7.84 13.32 3.48
CA VAL A 156 -6.85 13.41 4.58
C VAL A 156 -6.51 14.88 4.82
N ARG A 157 -6.39 15.27 6.09
CA ARG A 157 -6.11 16.64 6.54
C ARG A 157 -4.81 16.71 7.32
N GLU A 158 -4.20 17.88 7.40
CA GLU A 158 -2.96 18.10 8.17
C GLU A 158 -3.14 17.82 9.67
N GLU A 159 -4.35 18.05 10.21
CA GLU A 159 -4.66 17.76 11.60
C GLU A 159 -5.04 16.30 11.90
N ASP A 160 -4.90 15.40 10.93
CA ASP A 160 -5.17 13.98 11.13
C ASP A 160 -3.97 13.27 11.76
N ILE A 161 -4.26 12.35 12.68
CA ILE A 161 -3.28 11.38 13.16
C ILE A 161 -3.63 9.99 12.59
N PHE A 162 -2.63 9.31 12.06
CA PHE A 162 -2.83 7.98 11.50
C PHE A 162 -2.56 6.90 12.55
N PHE A 163 -3.43 5.89 12.54
CA PHE A 163 -3.27 4.69 13.31
C PHE A 163 -3.13 3.48 12.38
N ASP A 164 -1.98 2.82 12.45
CA ASP A 164 -1.66 1.59 11.74
C ASP A 164 -1.13 0.55 12.73
N MET A 165 -1.45 -0.72 12.50
CA MET A 165 -0.99 -1.85 13.31
C MET A 165 0.17 -2.63 12.68
N GLY A 166 0.65 -2.19 11.50
CA GLY A 166 1.79 -2.80 10.80
C GLY A 166 1.44 -3.63 9.58
#